data_2174dec57048b9b8f5d25bbf6f0b85ad
#
_entry.id   2174dec57048b9b8f5d25bbf6f0b85ad
#
_cell.length_a   1.000
_cell.length_b   1.000
_cell.length_c   1.000
_cell.angle_alpha   90.00
_cell.angle_beta   90.00
_cell.angle_gamma   90.00
#
_symmetry.space_group_name_H-M   'P 1'
#
loop_
_entity.id
_entity.type
_entity.pdbx_description
1 polymer ?
#
loop_
_entity_poly.entity_id
_entity_poly.type
_entity_poly.pdbx_seq_one_letter_code
_entity_poly.pdbx_strand_id
1 'polypeptide(L)'
;RFARRVVTEDDARAELADEPYKLELIGLKGGSSEELGEVMEVGGAELTIYDNIDAKTGERAWCDLCRGPHVPTTRVIPAFKLMRSAAAYWRGSEKNPMLQRIYGTAWESRDALKEHLAFLAEAEKRDHRRLGTELDLFSFPEQIGSGLAVFHPKGGIIRRELEHYS
;
A
#
# COMPACT_ATOMS: atom_id res chain seq x y z
N ARG A 1 -20.88 -10.19 -5.47
CA ARG A 1 -20.02 -10.39 -6.65
C ARG A 1 -19.58 -9.06 -7.23
N PHE A 2 -18.49 -9.05 -7.99
CA PHE A 2 -18.09 -7.90 -8.78
C PHE A 2 -18.60 -8.04 -10.22
N ALA A 3 -19.05 -6.92 -10.80
CA ALA A 3 -19.42 -6.82 -12.21
C ALA A 3 -18.70 -5.61 -12.82
N ARG A 4 -18.07 -5.81 -13.98
CA ARG A 4 -17.36 -4.77 -14.72
C ARG A 4 -18.31 -4.16 -15.76
N ARG A 5 -18.33 -2.84 -15.84
CA ARG A 5 -19.02 -2.08 -16.89
C ARG A 5 -18.03 -1.13 -17.58
N VAL A 6 -18.14 -1.01 -18.89
CA VAL A 6 -17.55 0.09 -19.64
C VAL A 6 -18.54 1.24 -19.64
N VAL A 7 -18.09 2.43 -19.35
CA VAL A 7 -18.92 3.63 -19.24
C VAL A 7 -18.35 4.79 -20.03
N THR A 8 -19.18 5.73 -20.41
CA THR A 8 -18.75 7.00 -21.00
C THR A 8 -18.16 7.89 -19.88
N GLU A 9 -17.43 8.93 -20.27
CA GLU A 9 -16.90 9.90 -19.32
C GLU A 9 -18.01 10.63 -18.58
N ASP A 10 -19.07 11.01 -19.29
CA ASP A 10 -20.21 11.71 -18.72
C ASP A 10 -20.95 10.85 -17.69
N ASP A 11 -21.17 9.55 -18.00
CA ASP A 11 -21.77 8.61 -17.06
C ASP A 11 -20.90 8.40 -15.82
N ALA A 12 -19.58 8.24 -16.02
CA ALA A 12 -18.65 8.07 -14.91
C ALA A 12 -18.63 9.30 -13.99
N ARG A 13 -18.64 10.50 -14.55
CA ARG A 13 -18.71 11.76 -13.79
C ARG A 13 -20.03 11.89 -13.03
N ALA A 14 -21.12 11.47 -13.62
CA ALA A 14 -22.44 11.51 -12.98
C ALA A 14 -22.53 10.50 -11.81
N GLU A 15 -22.05 9.27 -12.02
CA GLU A 15 -22.07 8.23 -10.98
C GLU A 15 -21.11 8.49 -9.82
N LEU A 16 -20.01 9.20 -10.06
CA LEU A 16 -18.96 9.48 -9.07
C LEU A 16 -18.93 10.95 -8.64
N ALA A 17 -20.06 11.66 -8.77
CA ALA A 17 -20.16 13.09 -8.49
C ALA A 17 -19.71 13.47 -7.06
N ASP A 18 -19.93 12.58 -6.09
CA ASP A 18 -19.54 12.75 -4.69
C ASP A 18 -18.08 12.34 -4.39
N GLU A 19 -17.34 11.86 -5.40
CA GLU A 19 -15.98 11.34 -5.25
C GLU A 19 -14.93 12.25 -5.95
N PRO A 20 -14.54 13.37 -5.34
CA PRO A 20 -13.72 14.39 -5.99
C PRO A 20 -12.39 13.86 -6.53
N TYR A 21 -11.77 12.92 -5.82
CA TYR A 21 -10.51 12.31 -6.26
C TYR A 21 -10.69 11.43 -7.50
N LYS A 22 -11.84 10.79 -7.66
CA LYS A 22 -12.17 10.01 -8.87
C LYS A 22 -12.47 10.91 -10.05
N LEU A 23 -13.17 12.03 -9.82
CA LEU A 23 -13.41 13.04 -10.86
C LEU A 23 -12.09 13.64 -11.38
N GLU A 24 -11.12 13.90 -10.51
CA GLU A 24 -9.79 14.35 -10.90
C GLU A 24 -9.08 13.31 -11.79
N LEU A 25 -9.15 12.03 -11.40
CA LEU A 25 -8.54 10.94 -12.16
C LEU A 25 -9.18 10.76 -13.55
N ILE A 26 -10.49 10.93 -13.68
CA ILE A 26 -11.20 10.90 -14.97
C ILE A 26 -10.65 12.02 -15.89
N GLY A 27 -10.41 13.21 -15.34
CA GLY A 27 -9.85 14.34 -16.07
C GLY A 27 -8.42 14.15 -16.58
N LEU A 28 -7.66 13.24 -15.97
CA LEU A 28 -6.29 12.91 -16.31
C LEU A 28 -6.17 11.76 -17.33
N LYS A 29 -7.28 11.31 -17.92
CA LYS A 29 -7.33 10.24 -18.90
C LYS A 29 -6.35 10.50 -20.06
N GLY A 30 -5.38 9.61 -20.23
CA GLY A 30 -4.37 9.73 -21.29
C GLY A 30 -3.15 10.61 -20.95
N GLY A 31 -3.05 11.12 -19.72
CA GLY A 31 -1.83 11.76 -19.22
C GLY A 31 -0.67 10.77 -19.10
N SER A 32 0.57 11.26 -19.23
CA SER A 32 1.76 10.43 -19.05
C SER A 32 1.87 9.92 -17.62
N SER A 33 2.48 8.73 -17.45
CA SER A 33 2.73 8.12 -16.15
C SER A 33 3.55 9.00 -15.20
N GLU A 34 4.28 9.97 -15.71
CA GLU A 34 5.08 10.93 -14.94
C GLU A 34 4.23 11.96 -14.17
N GLU A 35 3.04 12.33 -14.70
CA GLU A 35 2.11 13.23 -14.02
C GLU A 35 1.28 12.56 -12.94
N LEU A 36 1.16 11.22 -12.99
CA LEU A 36 0.29 10.42 -12.12
C LEU A 36 1.01 9.85 -10.89
N GLY A 37 2.35 9.90 -10.83
CA GLY A 37 3.15 9.20 -9.81
C GLY A 37 3.06 7.68 -9.97
N GLU A 38 3.98 6.93 -9.38
CA GLU A 38 4.17 5.47 -9.57
C GLU A 38 2.95 4.57 -9.24
N VAL A 39 1.82 5.11 -8.78
CA VAL A 39 0.77 4.29 -8.13
C VAL A 39 -0.58 4.30 -8.84
N MET A 40 -0.82 5.17 -9.83
CA MET A 40 -2.15 5.27 -10.44
C MET A 40 -2.13 5.22 -11.96
N GLU A 41 -2.17 4.02 -12.50
CA GLU A 41 -2.60 3.81 -13.87
C GLU A 41 -4.13 3.98 -13.96
N VAL A 42 -4.61 5.19 -14.14
CA VAL A 42 -5.99 5.43 -14.54
C VAL A 42 -6.07 5.55 -16.05
N GLY A 43 -6.71 4.57 -16.64
CA GLY A 43 -7.22 4.68 -17.99
C GLY A 43 -6.32 4.11 -19.08
N GLY A 44 -6.81 3.02 -19.64
CA GLY A 44 -6.70 2.72 -21.06
C GLY A 44 -7.69 3.60 -21.84
N ALA A 45 -7.93 3.28 -23.14
CA ALA A 45 -8.89 4.00 -23.97
C ALA A 45 -10.35 4.01 -23.41
N GLU A 46 -10.66 3.14 -22.45
CA GLU A 46 -12.00 2.95 -21.89
C GLU A 46 -12.01 3.21 -20.39
N LEU A 47 -13.05 3.91 -19.91
CA LEU A 47 -13.35 4.01 -18.49
C LEU A 47 -14.16 2.80 -18.04
N THR A 48 -13.76 2.21 -16.91
CA THR A 48 -14.47 1.06 -16.36
C THR A 48 -14.87 1.29 -14.91
N ILE A 49 -16.11 0.93 -14.58
CA ILE A 49 -16.63 0.90 -13.21
C ILE A 49 -16.82 -0.55 -12.81
N TYR A 50 -16.45 -0.86 -11.59
CA TYR A 50 -16.71 -2.13 -10.95
C TYR A 50 -17.79 -1.97 -9.90
N ASP A 51 -18.92 -2.67 -10.12
CA ASP A 51 -20.02 -2.72 -9.17
C ASP A 51 -19.82 -3.86 -8.19
N ASN A 52 -19.99 -3.59 -6.91
CA ASN A 52 -20.10 -4.60 -5.87
C ASN A 52 -21.59 -4.92 -5.65
N ILE A 53 -22.00 -6.07 -6.14
CA ILE A 53 -23.40 -6.52 -6.11
C ILE A 53 -23.60 -7.46 -4.94
N ASP A 54 -24.57 -7.16 -4.06
CA ASP A 54 -24.99 -8.05 -3.01
C ASP A 54 -25.54 -9.36 -3.62
N ALA A 55 -25.01 -10.49 -3.13
CA ALA A 55 -25.39 -11.80 -3.67
C ALA A 55 -26.80 -12.26 -3.27
N LYS A 56 -27.38 -11.64 -2.22
CA LYS A 56 -28.71 -12.00 -1.71
C LYS A 56 -29.80 -11.16 -2.36
N THR A 57 -29.60 -9.84 -2.42
CA THR A 57 -30.60 -8.91 -2.95
C THR A 57 -30.47 -8.69 -4.45
N GLY A 58 -29.28 -8.92 -5.02
CA GLY A 58 -28.95 -8.57 -6.40
C GLY A 58 -28.74 -7.08 -6.63
N GLU A 59 -28.81 -6.28 -5.59
CA GLU A 59 -28.67 -4.83 -5.66
C GLU A 59 -27.20 -4.41 -5.64
N ARG A 60 -26.92 -3.27 -6.24
CA ARG A 60 -25.60 -2.64 -6.19
C ARG A 60 -25.39 -1.99 -4.82
N ALA A 61 -24.51 -2.59 -4.01
CA ALA A 61 -24.16 -2.06 -2.71
C ALA A 61 -23.11 -0.93 -2.80
N TRP A 62 -22.26 -0.95 -3.81
CA TRP A 62 -21.18 0.02 -4.00
C TRP A 62 -20.59 -0.07 -5.41
N CYS A 63 -19.98 1.00 -5.89
CA CYS A 63 -19.24 1.01 -7.15
C CYS A 63 -17.98 1.87 -7.05
N ASP A 64 -17.02 1.62 -7.93
CA ASP A 64 -15.81 2.45 -8.03
C ASP A 64 -15.23 2.43 -9.43
N LEU A 65 -14.54 3.51 -9.78
CA LEU A 65 -13.70 3.60 -10.96
C LEU A 65 -12.45 2.75 -10.76
N CYS A 66 -12.29 1.73 -11.58
CA CYS A 66 -11.15 0.84 -11.48
C CYS A 66 -10.83 0.19 -12.83
N ARG A 67 -9.53 0.07 -13.13
CA ARG A 67 -9.06 -0.64 -14.33
C ARG A 67 -9.24 -2.16 -14.22
N GLY A 68 -9.21 -2.69 -13.01
CA GLY A 68 -9.21 -4.14 -12.77
C GLY A 68 -7.86 -4.80 -13.08
N PRO A 69 -7.84 -6.15 -13.22
CA PRO A 69 -8.97 -7.04 -13.00
C PRO A 69 -9.37 -7.18 -11.53
N HIS A 70 -10.62 -7.56 -11.28
CA HIS A 70 -11.10 -7.93 -9.95
C HIS A 70 -11.38 -9.42 -9.87
N VAL A 71 -11.28 -9.99 -8.66
CA VAL A 71 -11.78 -11.33 -8.38
C VAL A 71 -13.31 -11.37 -8.55
N PRO A 72 -13.91 -12.51 -8.97
CA PRO A 72 -15.34 -12.61 -9.19
C PRO A 72 -16.17 -12.33 -7.92
N THR A 73 -15.64 -12.67 -6.78
CA THR A 73 -16.26 -12.49 -5.46
C THR A 73 -15.20 -12.49 -4.36
N THR A 74 -15.43 -11.73 -3.30
CA THR A 74 -14.55 -11.73 -2.11
C THR A 74 -14.49 -13.08 -1.39
N ARG A 75 -15.42 -14.01 -1.67
CA ARG A 75 -15.41 -15.36 -1.11
C ARG A 75 -14.19 -16.20 -1.52
N VAL A 76 -13.52 -15.84 -2.62
CA VAL A 76 -12.28 -16.52 -3.05
C VAL A 76 -11.07 -16.10 -2.24
N ILE A 77 -11.22 -15.15 -1.33
CA ILE A 77 -10.16 -14.70 -0.40
C ILE A 77 -10.41 -15.38 0.95
N PRO A 78 -9.77 -16.51 1.25
CA PRO A 78 -10.08 -17.31 2.45
C PRO A 78 -9.51 -16.71 3.72
N ALA A 79 -8.44 -15.91 3.60
CA ALA A 79 -7.77 -15.31 4.74
C ALA A 79 -7.22 -13.92 4.39
N PHE A 80 -7.49 -12.93 5.23
CA PHE A 80 -6.93 -11.59 5.12
C PHE A 80 -6.78 -10.95 6.49
N LYS A 81 -5.94 -9.92 6.56
CA LYS A 81 -5.79 -9.09 7.74
C LYS A 81 -5.51 -7.64 7.37
N LEU A 82 -6.20 -6.70 8.02
CA LEU A 82 -5.81 -5.30 8.01
C LEU A 82 -4.66 -5.11 9.00
N MET A 83 -3.56 -4.54 8.51
CA MET A 83 -2.30 -4.46 9.25
C MET A 83 -2.14 -3.13 9.97
N ARG A 84 -2.22 -2.03 9.23
CA ARG A 84 -2.02 -0.69 9.76
C ARG A 84 -2.71 0.35 8.89
N SER A 85 -2.87 1.55 9.42
CA SER A 85 -3.16 2.75 8.63
C SER A 85 -2.01 3.75 8.74
N ALA A 86 -1.85 4.57 7.72
CA ALA A 86 -0.88 5.66 7.70
C ALA A 86 -1.43 6.84 6.90
N ALA A 87 -0.98 8.04 7.25
CA ALA A 87 -1.23 9.23 6.44
C ALA A 87 -0.52 9.11 5.08
N ALA A 88 -1.16 9.56 4.02
CA ALA A 88 -0.58 9.64 2.70
C ALA A 88 -1.15 10.85 1.96
N TYR A 89 -0.29 11.72 1.45
CA TYR A 89 -0.73 12.84 0.65
C TYR A 89 -1.27 12.36 -0.70
N TRP A 90 -2.40 12.95 -1.12
CA TRP A 90 -2.94 12.69 -2.44
C TRP A 90 -1.88 12.95 -3.51
N ARG A 91 -1.66 11.98 -4.41
CA ARG A 91 -0.64 12.01 -5.47
C ARG A 91 0.77 12.31 -4.98
N GLY A 92 1.09 11.94 -3.74
CA GLY A 92 2.44 12.07 -3.18
C GLY A 92 2.91 13.51 -2.89
N SER A 93 2.09 14.51 -3.09
CA SER A 93 2.44 15.91 -2.85
C SER A 93 1.93 16.42 -1.51
N GLU A 94 2.82 16.98 -0.69
CA GLU A 94 2.47 17.60 0.61
C GLU A 94 1.53 18.82 0.49
N LYS A 95 1.39 19.38 -0.72
CA LYS A 95 0.46 20.48 -1.01
C LYS A 95 -0.98 20.00 -1.18
N ASN A 96 -1.16 18.69 -1.40
CA ASN A 96 -2.46 18.06 -1.59
C ASN A 96 -3.05 17.59 -0.26
N PRO A 97 -4.36 17.33 -0.21
CA PRO A 97 -5.02 16.78 0.96
C PRO A 97 -4.35 15.50 1.45
N MET A 98 -4.27 15.38 2.77
CA MET A 98 -3.79 14.18 3.43
C MET A 98 -4.92 13.16 3.56
N LEU A 99 -4.72 12.00 2.96
CA LEU A 99 -5.62 10.87 3.01
C LEU A 99 -5.12 9.81 4.00
N GLN A 100 -5.98 8.86 4.30
CA GLN A 100 -5.64 7.71 5.13
C GLN A 100 -5.46 6.47 4.26
N ARG A 101 -4.26 5.89 4.28
CA ARG A 101 -3.93 4.65 3.56
C ARG A 101 -4.04 3.47 4.52
N ILE A 102 -4.86 2.51 4.15
CA ILE A 102 -5.04 1.28 4.91
C ILE A 102 -4.23 0.18 4.22
N TYR A 103 -3.35 -0.48 4.99
CA TYR A 103 -2.53 -1.60 4.54
C TYR A 103 -3.15 -2.91 4.99
N GLY A 104 -3.16 -3.88 4.11
CA GLY A 104 -3.65 -5.22 4.39
C GLY A 104 -2.85 -6.27 3.64
N THR A 105 -3.06 -7.52 4.00
CA THR A 105 -2.52 -8.69 3.32
C THR A 105 -3.58 -9.77 3.18
N ALA A 106 -3.52 -10.55 2.11
CA ALA A 106 -4.43 -11.66 1.85
C ALA A 106 -3.64 -12.89 1.42
N TRP A 107 -4.10 -14.06 1.82
CA TRP A 107 -3.39 -15.33 1.66
C TRP A 107 -4.36 -16.43 1.23
N GLU A 108 -3.83 -17.48 0.61
CA GLU A 108 -4.58 -18.63 0.12
C GLU A 108 -5.16 -19.51 1.23
N SER A 109 -4.67 -19.36 2.48
CA SER A 109 -5.18 -20.08 3.64
C SER A 109 -4.98 -19.29 4.94
N ARG A 110 -5.72 -19.70 6.00
CA ARG A 110 -5.53 -19.14 7.33
C ARG A 110 -4.18 -19.53 7.93
N ASP A 111 -3.67 -20.70 7.58
CA ASP A 111 -2.36 -21.18 8.08
C ASP A 111 -1.24 -20.41 7.41
N ALA A 112 -1.28 -20.18 6.11
CA ALA A 112 -0.32 -19.33 5.40
C ALA A 112 -0.32 -17.88 5.93
N LEU A 113 -1.50 -17.31 6.20
CA LEU A 113 -1.59 -16.00 6.85
C LEU A 113 -0.94 -16.01 8.24
N LYS A 114 -1.20 -17.03 9.06
CA LYS A 114 -0.62 -17.16 10.39
C LYS A 114 0.91 -17.28 10.34
N GLU A 115 1.43 -18.06 9.42
CA GLU A 115 2.87 -18.20 9.20
C GLU A 115 3.51 -16.87 8.80
N HIS A 116 2.91 -16.16 7.85
CA HIS A 116 3.37 -14.83 7.45
C HIS A 116 3.38 -13.84 8.62
N LEU A 117 2.32 -13.81 9.43
CA LEU A 117 2.26 -12.93 10.59
C LEU A 117 3.30 -13.29 11.65
N ALA A 118 3.58 -14.58 11.85
CA ALA A 118 4.66 -15.04 12.73
C ALA A 118 6.04 -14.62 12.20
N PHE A 119 6.26 -14.73 10.89
CA PHE A 119 7.48 -14.24 10.23
C PHE A 119 7.68 -12.73 10.43
N LEU A 120 6.63 -11.92 10.24
CA LEU A 120 6.72 -10.48 10.47
C LEU A 120 7.03 -10.14 11.94
N ALA A 121 6.39 -10.82 12.88
CA ALA A 121 6.66 -10.63 14.31
C ALA A 121 8.09 -11.02 14.69
N GLU A 122 8.64 -12.06 14.06
CA GLU A 122 10.04 -12.46 14.25
C GLU A 122 11.01 -11.46 13.61
N ALA A 123 10.68 -10.95 12.43
CA ALA A 123 11.48 -9.89 11.77
C ALA A 123 11.53 -8.61 12.61
N GLU A 124 10.40 -8.22 13.23
CA GLU A 124 10.33 -7.04 14.11
C GLU A 124 11.24 -7.20 15.35
N LYS A 125 11.36 -8.40 15.91
CA LYS A 125 12.30 -8.67 17.02
C LYS A 125 13.75 -8.46 16.61
N ARG A 126 14.06 -8.62 15.32
CA ARG A 126 15.41 -8.48 14.76
C ARG A 126 15.67 -7.10 14.14
N ASP A 127 14.81 -6.11 14.39
CA ASP A 127 15.03 -4.75 13.90
C ASP A 127 16.37 -4.22 14.45
N HIS A 128 17.28 -3.86 13.53
CA HIS A 128 18.62 -3.40 13.86
C HIS A 128 18.63 -2.14 14.73
N ARG A 129 17.62 -1.28 14.62
CA ARG A 129 17.49 -0.05 15.45
C ARG A 129 17.24 -0.41 16.89
N ARG A 130 16.39 -1.40 17.13
CA ARG A 130 16.11 -1.92 18.46
C ARG A 130 17.32 -2.67 19.01
N LEU A 131 17.84 -3.64 18.26
CA LEU A 131 19.01 -4.41 18.67
C LEU A 131 20.25 -3.53 18.84
N GLY A 132 20.43 -2.52 17.99
CA GLY A 132 21.51 -1.55 18.10
C GLY A 132 21.55 -0.84 19.45
N THR A 133 20.37 -0.45 19.95
CA THR A 133 20.23 0.19 21.27
C THR A 133 20.34 -0.82 22.41
N GLU A 134 19.60 -1.95 22.34
CA GLU A 134 19.58 -2.97 23.40
C GLU A 134 20.95 -3.61 23.65
N LEU A 135 21.74 -3.81 22.59
CA LEU A 135 23.06 -4.46 22.64
C LEU A 135 24.22 -3.49 22.64
N ASP A 136 23.95 -2.19 22.61
CA ASP A 136 24.96 -1.12 22.57
C ASP A 136 25.92 -1.29 21.39
N LEU A 137 25.37 -1.43 20.16
CA LEU A 137 26.14 -1.70 18.96
C LEU A 137 26.60 -0.44 18.24
N PHE A 138 25.78 0.61 18.22
CA PHE A 138 26.07 1.88 17.56
C PHE A 138 25.19 3.00 18.11
N SER A 139 25.61 4.22 17.85
CA SER A 139 24.86 5.45 18.18
C SER A 139 24.98 6.47 17.06
N PHE A 140 24.17 7.53 17.12
CA PHE A 140 24.19 8.68 16.20
C PHE A 140 24.42 9.96 16.99
N PRO A 141 25.67 10.27 17.40
CA PRO A 141 25.96 11.47 18.15
C PRO A 141 25.76 12.74 17.30
N GLU A 142 25.05 13.73 17.82
CA GLU A 142 24.82 14.99 17.11
C GLU A 142 26.12 15.73 16.78
N GLN A 143 27.15 15.54 17.60
CA GLN A 143 28.47 16.21 17.47
C GLN A 143 29.21 15.86 16.19
N ILE A 144 28.95 14.70 15.60
CA ILE A 144 29.65 14.26 14.36
C ILE A 144 28.81 14.46 13.11
N GLY A 145 27.53 14.78 13.26
CA GLY A 145 26.62 15.07 12.16
C GLY A 145 25.41 14.15 12.09
N SER A 146 24.34 14.66 11.46
CA SER A 146 23.11 13.92 11.29
C SER A 146 23.29 12.69 10.42
N GLY A 147 22.80 11.54 10.90
CA GLY A 147 22.81 10.27 10.14
C GLY A 147 24.16 9.53 10.12
N LEU A 148 25.20 10.05 10.77
CA LEU A 148 26.49 9.38 10.86
C LEU A 148 26.51 8.42 12.06
N ALA A 149 26.63 7.12 11.79
CA ALA A 149 26.69 6.08 12.81
C ALA A 149 28.12 5.92 13.37
N VAL A 150 28.24 5.93 14.70
CA VAL A 150 29.45 5.50 15.41
C VAL A 150 29.23 4.08 15.92
N PHE A 151 30.06 3.15 15.47
CA PHE A 151 30.04 1.78 15.96
C PHE A 151 30.76 1.68 17.28
N HIS A 152 30.10 1.12 18.27
CA HIS A 152 30.71 0.76 19.55
C HIS A 152 31.49 -0.55 19.42
N PRO A 153 32.32 -0.94 20.40
CA PRO A 153 33.22 -2.08 20.24
C PRO A 153 32.58 -3.38 19.74
N LYS A 154 31.39 -3.73 20.27
CA LYS A 154 30.67 -4.93 19.83
C LYS A 154 30.18 -4.79 18.39
N GLY A 155 29.58 -3.63 18.04
CA GLY A 155 29.14 -3.34 16.68
C GLY A 155 30.29 -3.32 15.67
N GLY A 156 31.42 -2.76 16.04
CA GLY A 156 32.63 -2.74 15.23
C GLY A 156 33.18 -4.14 14.93
N ILE A 157 33.13 -5.05 15.90
CA ILE A 157 33.50 -6.46 15.70
C ILE A 157 32.57 -7.13 14.71
N ILE A 158 31.24 -7.00 14.91
CA ILE A 158 30.24 -7.58 14.00
C ILE A 158 30.42 -7.05 12.58
N ARG A 159 30.58 -5.74 12.41
CA ARG A 159 30.84 -5.13 11.11
C ARG A 159 32.07 -5.69 10.44
N ARG A 160 33.19 -5.76 11.13
CA ARG A 160 34.45 -6.32 10.62
C ARG A 160 34.29 -7.77 10.14
N GLU A 161 33.62 -8.62 10.94
CA GLU A 161 33.41 -10.02 10.57
C GLU A 161 32.52 -10.14 9.30
N LEU A 162 31.48 -9.29 9.16
CA LEU A 162 30.67 -9.26 7.95
C LEU A 162 31.45 -8.77 6.72
N GLU A 163 32.27 -7.75 6.86
CA GLU A 163 33.12 -7.24 5.78
C GLU A 163 34.16 -8.28 5.31
N HIS A 164 34.65 -9.15 6.21
CA HIS A 164 35.58 -10.23 5.86
C HIS A 164 34.88 -11.45 5.22
N TYR A 165 33.58 -11.64 5.49
CA TYR A 165 32.83 -12.76 4.97
C TYR A 165 32.34 -12.54 3.52
N SER A 166 32.16 -11.29 3.11
CA SER A 166 31.67 -10.88 1.78
C SER A 166 32.83 -10.83 0.77
#